data_78c20c102f57dfb43f5453d8809ea6d0
#
_entry.id   78c20c102f57dfb43f5453d8809ea6d0
#
_cell.length_a   1.000
_cell.length_b   1.000
_cell.length_c   1.000
_cell.angle_alpha   90.00
_cell.angle_beta   90.00
_cell.angle_gamma   90.00
#
_symmetry.space_group_name_H-M   'P 1'
#
loop_
_entity.id
_entity.type
_entity.pdbx_description
1 polymer ?
#
loop_
_entity_poly.entity_id
_entity_poly.type
_entity_poly.pdbx_seq_one_letter_code
_entity_poly.pdbx_strand_id
1 'polypeptide(L)'
;MDVKKISRNPLIYIAVIGLLLFGGFLLISNLTAPAQITTQQGLKLLAGDTVTEVVNTDGDQRVDMTLSKEFEGSKNVQFYYVDARADEVVTAIDEAAPKDGFNDAVPRATWFDGFISLLLPLVLLGLLFWWLLSSMQGGGSKVMQFGKSKAKLVNKET
;
A
#
# COMPACT_ATOMS: atom_id res chain seq x y z
N MET A 1 -22.82 4.16 25.35
CA MET A 1 -22.62 4.38 23.89
C MET A 1 -23.72 3.65 23.16
N ASP A 2 -24.66 4.40 22.56
CA ASP A 2 -25.83 3.80 21.89
C ASP A 2 -25.45 3.19 20.55
N VAL A 3 -25.31 1.88 20.52
CA VAL A 3 -24.98 1.09 19.31
C VAL A 3 -26.03 1.32 18.20
N LYS A 4 -27.28 1.63 18.54
CA LYS A 4 -28.37 1.93 17.59
C LYS A 4 -28.15 3.23 16.76
N LYS A 5 -27.37 4.19 17.24
CA LYS A 5 -27.07 5.42 16.50
C LYS A 5 -25.95 5.24 15.47
N ILE A 6 -25.08 4.27 15.70
CA ILE A 6 -23.93 3.95 14.85
C ILE A 6 -24.44 3.26 13.56
N SER A 7 -25.42 2.37 13.66
CA SER A 7 -25.92 1.59 12.51
C SER A 7 -26.75 2.40 11.49
N ARG A 8 -27.04 3.69 11.74
CA ARG A 8 -27.82 4.56 10.82
C ARG A 8 -26.98 5.51 9.99
N ASN A 9 -25.64 5.50 10.19
CA ASN A 9 -24.76 6.40 9.45
C ASN A 9 -24.17 5.66 8.22
N PRO A 10 -24.54 6.05 6.99
CA PRO A 10 -24.07 5.38 5.78
C PRO A 10 -22.54 5.40 5.64
N LEU A 11 -21.86 6.39 6.23
CA LEU A 11 -20.39 6.47 6.23
C LEU A 11 -19.75 5.29 6.95
N ILE A 12 -20.40 4.72 7.97
CA ILE A 12 -19.86 3.57 8.69
C ILE A 12 -19.89 2.32 7.81
N TYR A 13 -20.97 2.13 7.04
CA TYR A 13 -21.05 1.01 6.09
C TYR A 13 -19.98 1.13 5.01
N ILE A 14 -19.75 2.32 4.46
CA ILE A 14 -18.70 2.58 3.48
C ILE A 14 -17.33 2.30 4.08
N ALA A 15 -17.07 2.74 5.31
CA ALA A 15 -15.81 2.49 6.01
C ALA A 15 -15.59 0.99 6.28
N VAL A 16 -16.62 0.27 6.71
CA VAL A 16 -16.55 -1.18 6.95
C VAL A 16 -16.31 -1.96 5.65
N ILE A 17 -17.04 -1.62 4.58
CA ILE A 17 -16.85 -2.24 3.25
C ILE A 17 -15.44 -1.93 2.74
N GLY A 18 -14.96 -0.69 2.84
CA GLY A 18 -13.61 -0.31 2.46
C GLY A 18 -12.54 -1.09 3.23
N LEU A 19 -12.73 -1.27 4.54
CA LEU A 19 -11.82 -2.04 5.39
C LEU A 19 -11.83 -3.53 5.05
N LEU A 20 -13.00 -4.11 4.72
CA LEU A 20 -13.11 -5.50 4.29
C LEU A 20 -12.46 -5.73 2.92
N LEU A 21 -12.67 -4.82 1.97
CA LEU A 21 -12.04 -4.89 0.65
C LEU A 21 -10.52 -4.73 0.75
N PHE A 22 -10.06 -3.77 1.54
CA PHE A 22 -8.63 -3.54 1.76
C PHE A 22 -7.98 -4.72 2.50
N GLY A 23 -8.60 -5.23 3.55
CA GLY A 23 -8.13 -6.42 4.27
C GLY A 23 -8.12 -7.68 3.39
N GLY A 24 -9.17 -7.88 2.59
CA GLY A 24 -9.23 -8.96 1.60
C GLY A 24 -8.13 -8.84 0.54
N PHE A 25 -7.89 -7.65 0.03
CA PHE A 25 -6.80 -7.38 -0.92
C PHE A 25 -5.42 -7.71 -0.32
N LEU A 26 -5.15 -7.27 0.93
CA LEU A 26 -3.90 -7.59 1.63
C LEU A 26 -3.71 -9.10 1.85
N LEU A 27 -4.78 -9.83 2.18
CA LEU A 27 -4.70 -11.27 2.35
C LEU A 27 -4.36 -11.98 1.04
N ILE A 28 -5.04 -11.63 -0.06
CA ILE A 28 -4.81 -12.21 -1.38
C ILE A 28 -3.39 -11.89 -1.86
N SER A 29 -2.93 -10.65 -1.72
CA SER A 29 -1.58 -10.24 -2.15
C SER A 29 -0.48 -10.98 -1.40
N ASN A 30 -0.65 -11.27 -0.11
CA ASN A 30 0.32 -12.04 0.67
C ASN A 30 0.32 -13.54 0.30
N LEU A 31 -0.84 -14.10 -0.08
CA LEU A 31 -0.95 -15.50 -0.47
C LEU A 31 -0.38 -15.78 -1.87
N THR A 32 -0.37 -14.78 -2.74
CA THR A 32 0.11 -14.89 -4.13
C THR A 32 1.49 -14.28 -4.35
N ALA A 33 2.07 -13.64 -3.34
CA ALA A 33 3.40 -13.06 -3.43
C ALA A 33 4.46 -14.13 -3.73
N PRO A 34 5.38 -13.89 -4.69
CA PRO A 34 6.49 -14.79 -4.95
C PRO A 34 7.36 -14.95 -3.69
N ALA A 35 7.85 -16.15 -3.44
CA ALA A 35 8.81 -16.37 -2.35
C ALA A 35 10.14 -15.70 -2.69
N GLN A 36 10.64 -14.87 -1.76
CA GLN A 36 11.93 -14.22 -1.96
C GLN A 36 13.06 -15.16 -1.60
N ILE A 37 13.95 -15.40 -2.56
CA ILE A 37 15.15 -16.22 -2.42
C ILE A 37 16.42 -15.40 -2.58
N THR A 38 17.56 -15.97 -2.26
CA THR A 38 18.86 -15.30 -2.45
C THR A 38 19.27 -15.29 -3.93
N THR A 39 20.11 -14.31 -4.33
CA THR A 39 20.69 -14.26 -5.69
C THR A 39 21.39 -15.56 -6.05
N GLN A 40 22.11 -16.17 -5.11
CA GLN A 40 22.79 -17.44 -5.33
C GLN A 40 21.82 -18.60 -5.60
N GLN A 41 20.71 -18.66 -4.86
CA GLN A 41 19.67 -19.66 -5.09
C GLN A 41 18.99 -19.44 -6.44
N GLY A 42 18.72 -18.17 -6.80
CA GLY A 42 18.15 -17.80 -8.09
C GLY A 42 19.01 -18.25 -9.27
N LEU A 43 20.29 -17.90 -9.26
CA LEU A 43 21.25 -18.33 -10.29
C LEU A 43 21.38 -19.85 -10.38
N LYS A 44 21.31 -20.53 -9.24
CA LYS A 44 21.35 -22.00 -9.21
C LYS A 44 20.09 -22.65 -9.79
N LEU A 45 18.92 -22.01 -9.60
CA LEU A 45 17.66 -22.46 -10.21
C LEU A 45 17.67 -22.21 -11.73
N LEU A 46 18.21 -21.09 -12.20
CA LEU A 46 18.40 -20.80 -13.63
C LEU A 46 19.31 -21.83 -14.31
N ALA A 47 20.37 -22.24 -13.64
CA ALA A 47 21.26 -23.30 -14.15
C ALA A 47 20.63 -24.73 -14.17
N GLY A 48 19.42 -24.87 -13.61
CA GLY A 48 18.67 -26.14 -13.56
C GLY A 48 17.48 -26.12 -14.53
N ASP A 49 16.97 -27.32 -14.90
CA ASP A 49 15.82 -27.46 -15.82
C ASP A 49 14.45 -27.24 -15.16
N THR A 50 14.40 -26.54 -14.06
CA THR A 50 13.15 -26.35 -13.27
C THR A 50 12.41 -25.09 -13.56
N VAL A 51 13.03 -24.12 -14.22
CA VAL A 51 12.44 -22.83 -14.55
C VAL A 51 11.60 -22.94 -15.82
N THR A 52 10.35 -22.49 -15.76
CA THR A 52 9.43 -22.50 -16.90
C THR A 52 9.27 -21.11 -17.51
N GLU A 53 9.24 -20.07 -16.70
CA GLU A 53 9.08 -18.69 -17.15
C GLU A 53 9.98 -17.77 -16.32
N VAL A 54 10.52 -16.74 -16.96
CA VAL A 54 11.34 -15.71 -16.31
C VAL A 54 10.89 -14.34 -16.72
N VAL A 55 10.75 -13.43 -15.74
CA VAL A 55 10.57 -12.00 -15.96
C VAL A 55 11.68 -11.26 -15.26
N ASN A 56 12.56 -10.65 -16.04
CA ASN A 56 13.61 -9.75 -15.53
C ASN A 56 13.09 -8.33 -15.54
N THR A 57 13.05 -7.68 -14.38
CA THR A 57 12.56 -6.31 -14.22
C THR A 57 13.73 -5.35 -14.06
N ASP A 58 14.02 -4.62 -15.13
CA ASP A 58 15.03 -3.55 -15.13
C ASP A 58 14.59 -2.38 -14.21
N GLY A 59 15.55 -1.74 -13.56
CA GLY A 59 15.29 -0.66 -12.61
C GLY A 59 15.02 -1.14 -11.18
N ASP A 60 14.34 -2.28 -11.02
CA ASP A 60 14.17 -2.94 -9.72
C ASP A 60 15.27 -3.98 -9.45
N GLN A 61 16.10 -4.31 -10.45
CA GLN A 61 17.09 -5.39 -10.43
C GLN A 61 16.49 -6.69 -9.86
N ARG A 62 15.29 -7.03 -10.32
CA ARG A 62 14.51 -8.16 -9.84
C ARG A 62 14.25 -9.18 -10.95
N VAL A 63 14.42 -10.44 -10.60
CA VAL A 63 14.03 -11.56 -11.45
C VAL A 63 12.91 -12.33 -10.77
N ASP A 64 11.78 -12.41 -11.44
CA ASP A 64 10.64 -13.23 -11.06
C ASP A 64 10.68 -14.52 -11.90
N MET A 65 10.53 -15.68 -11.25
CA MET A 65 10.59 -16.98 -11.93
C MET A 65 9.40 -17.84 -11.53
N THR A 66 8.85 -18.53 -12.53
CA THR A 66 7.88 -19.61 -12.33
C THR A 66 8.60 -20.97 -12.48
N LEU A 67 8.39 -21.85 -11.52
CA LEU A 67 9.06 -23.14 -11.45
C LEU A 67 8.10 -24.28 -11.78
N SER A 68 8.59 -25.30 -12.45
CA SER A 68 7.86 -26.56 -12.71
C SER A 68 7.65 -27.39 -11.43
N LYS A 69 8.57 -27.26 -10.46
CA LYS A 69 8.52 -27.90 -9.14
C LYS A 69 8.63 -26.83 -8.06
N GLU A 70 7.94 -27.05 -6.94
CA GLU A 70 8.01 -26.13 -5.79
C GLU A 70 9.43 -26.08 -5.21
N PHE A 71 9.88 -24.87 -4.93
CA PHE A 71 11.08 -24.58 -4.17
C PHE A 71 10.68 -23.83 -2.91
N GLU A 72 11.06 -24.37 -1.75
CA GLU A 72 10.68 -23.81 -0.42
C GLU A 72 9.16 -23.60 -0.26
N GLY A 73 8.33 -24.46 -0.90
CA GLY A 73 6.87 -24.40 -0.80
C GLY A 73 6.19 -23.42 -1.76
N SER A 74 6.94 -22.82 -2.70
CA SER A 74 6.37 -21.94 -3.72
C SER A 74 6.83 -22.32 -5.11
N LYS A 75 5.94 -22.17 -6.09
CA LYS A 75 6.28 -22.26 -7.52
C LYS A 75 6.72 -20.91 -8.08
N ASN A 76 6.31 -19.81 -7.47
CA ASN A 76 6.70 -18.48 -7.88
C ASN A 76 7.76 -17.97 -6.90
N VAL A 77 8.94 -17.68 -7.42
CA VAL A 77 10.07 -17.20 -6.63
C VAL A 77 10.64 -15.93 -7.26
N GLN A 78 11.21 -15.08 -6.43
CA GLN A 78 11.87 -13.86 -6.90
C GLN A 78 13.21 -13.68 -6.18
N PHE A 79 14.16 -13.11 -6.90
CA PHE A 79 15.42 -12.66 -6.30
C PHE A 79 15.83 -11.30 -6.83
N TYR A 80 16.66 -10.62 -6.06
CA TYR A 80 17.24 -9.34 -6.44
C TYR A 80 18.73 -9.47 -6.69
N TYR A 81 19.27 -8.66 -7.58
CA TYR A 81 20.69 -8.62 -7.88
C TYR A 81 21.19 -7.17 -7.88
N VAL A 82 22.51 -7.01 -7.79
CA VAL A 82 23.15 -5.70 -7.89
C VAL A 82 23.56 -5.44 -9.34
N ASP A 83 23.61 -4.18 -9.77
CA ASP A 83 23.97 -3.80 -11.16
C ASP A 83 25.27 -4.46 -11.66
N ALA A 84 26.25 -4.61 -10.79
CA ALA A 84 27.51 -5.26 -11.11
C ALA A 84 27.39 -6.75 -11.52
N ARG A 85 26.21 -7.35 -11.29
CA ARG A 85 25.89 -8.74 -11.68
C ARG A 85 24.84 -8.82 -12.80
N ALA A 86 24.45 -7.70 -13.39
CA ALA A 86 23.42 -7.68 -14.43
C ALA A 86 23.77 -8.58 -15.62
N ASP A 87 25.00 -8.49 -16.13
CA ASP A 87 25.48 -9.32 -17.25
C ASP A 87 25.48 -10.82 -16.91
N GLU A 88 25.85 -11.16 -15.67
CA GLU A 88 25.84 -12.55 -15.18
C GLU A 88 24.41 -13.09 -15.15
N VAL A 89 23.46 -12.29 -14.67
CA VAL A 89 22.04 -12.68 -14.56
C VAL A 89 21.40 -12.82 -15.94
N VAL A 90 21.62 -11.86 -16.83
CA VAL A 90 21.10 -11.93 -18.21
C VAL A 90 21.65 -13.17 -18.93
N THR A 91 22.95 -13.41 -18.83
CA THR A 91 23.58 -14.61 -19.41
C THR A 91 22.97 -15.89 -18.84
N ALA A 92 22.74 -15.93 -17.52
CA ALA A 92 22.12 -17.11 -16.89
C ALA A 92 20.67 -17.32 -17.34
N ILE A 93 19.91 -16.25 -17.60
CA ILE A 93 18.54 -16.33 -18.14
C ILE A 93 18.57 -16.88 -19.58
N ASP A 94 19.46 -16.36 -20.42
CA ASP A 94 19.60 -16.79 -21.81
C ASP A 94 20.03 -18.27 -21.89
N GLU A 95 20.96 -18.70 -21.05
CA GLU A 95 21.41 -20.09 -20.97
C GLU A 95 20.34 -21.04 -20.42
N ALA A 96 19.51 -20.58 -19.49
CA ALA A 96 18.40 -21.35 -18.91
C ALA A 96 17.36 -21.73 -19.95
N ALA A 97 17.18 -20.91 -21.00
CA ALA A 97 16.21 -21.08 -22.09
C ALA A 97 14.84 -21.59 -21.59
N PRO A 98 14.12 -20.81 -20.74
CA PRO A 98 12.89 -21.26 -20.10
C PRO A 98 11.86 -21.71 -21.14
N LYS A 99 11.07 -22.76 -20.84
CA LYS A 99 10.13 -23.37 -21.79
C LYS A 99 9.06 -22.44 -22.29
N ASP A 100 8.55 -21.59 -21.40
CA ASP A 100 7.52 -20.60 -21.69
C ASP A 100 8.12 -19.23 -22.04
N GLY A 101 9.45 -19.16 -22.14
CA GLY A 101 10.20 -17.98 -22.54
C GLY A 101 10.62 -17.10 -21.38
N PHE A 102 11.32 -16.02 -21.73
CA PHE A 102 11.65 -14.95 -20.81
C PHE A 102 11.19 -13.60 -21.35
N ASN A 103 11.00 -12.64 -20.46
CA ASN A 103 10.60 -11.28 -20.79
C ASN A 103 11.40 -10.28 -19.96
N ASP A 104 11.86 -9.21 -20.60
CA ASP A 104 12.45 -8.06 -19.94
C ASP A 104 11.38 -6.98 -19.73
N ALA A 105 11.06 -6.72 -18.47
CA ALA A 105 10.10 -5.71 -18.08
C ALA A 105 10.83 -4.43 -17.63
N VAL A 106 10.46 -3.32 -18.22
CA VAL A 106 10.90 -1.99 -17.77
C VAL A 106 9.73 -1.33 -17.05
N PRO A 107 9.82 -1.07 -15.73
CA PRO A 107 8.77 -0.38 -15.02
C PRO A 107 8.49 0.98 -15.66
N ARG A 108 7.28 1.17 -16.14
CA ARG A 108 6.84 2.46 -16.65
C ARG A 108 5.93 3.09 -15.61
N ALA A 109 6.35 4.21 -15.05
CA ALA A 109 5.47 5.00 -14.20
C ALA A 109 4.22 5.37 -15.02
N THR A 110 3.06 4.91 -14.58
CA THR A 110 1.81 5.33 -15.17
C THR A 110 1.46 6.73 -14.65
N TRP A 111 0.70 7.52 -15.44
CA TRP A 111 0.18 8.80 -14.95
C TRP A 111 -0.58 8.65 -13.62
N PHE A 112 -1.15 7.46 -13.41
CA PHE A 112 -1.91 7.11 -12.21
C PHE A 112 -1.02 7.01 -10.97
N ASP A 113 0.20 6.47 -11.10
CA ASP A 113 1.18 6.38 -9.99
C ASP A 113 1.59 7.78 -9.52
N GLY A 114 1.87 8.69 -10.44
CA GLY A 114 2.15 10.09 -10.13
C GLY A 114 0.95 10.81 -9.50
N PHE A 115 -0.25 10.53 -10.00
CA PHE A 115 -1.49 11.11 -9.49
C PHE A 115 -1.78 10.64 -8.05
N ILE A 116 -1.67 9.33 -7.77
CA ILE A 116 -1.86 8.78 -6.43
C ILE A 116 -0.81 9.30 -5.45
N SER A 117 0.45 9.35 -5.86
CA SER A 117 1.55 9.85 -5.02
C SER A 117 1.34 11.31 -4.61
N LEU A 118 0.71 12.13 -5.46
CA LEU A 118 0.40 13.52 -5.16
C LEU A 118 -0.91 13.66 -4.38
N LEU A 119 -1.95 12.93 -4.79
CA LEU A 119 -3.31 13.08 -4.26
C LEU A 119 -3.44 12.52 -2.84
N LEU A 120 -2.79 11.38 -2.55
CA LEU A 120 -2.90 10.72 -1.24
C LEU A 120 -2.46 11.60 -0.07
N PRO A 121 -1.26 12.23 -0.09
CA PRO A 121 -0.86 13.16 0.97
C PRO A 121 -1.77 14.39 1.05
N LEU A 122 -2.27 14.89 -0.08
CA LEU A 122 -3.18 16.04 -0.12
C LEU A 122 -4.53 15.73 0.55
N VAL A 123 -5.09 14.56 0.28
CA VAL A 123 -6.34 14.09 0.90
C VAL A 123 -6.15 13.88 2.40
N LEU A 124 -5.04 13.25 2.82
CA LEU A 124 -4.72 13.08 4.24
C LEU A 124 -4.57 14.42 4.96
N LEU A 125 -3.90 15.38 4.33
CA LEU A 125 -3.76 16.73 4.87
C LEU A 125 -5.12 17.43 4.98
N GLY A 126 -5.96 17.33 3.95
CA GLY A 126 -7.32 17.87 3.95
C GLY A 126 -8.20 17.29 5.06
N LEU A 127 -8.13 15.97 5.27
CA LEU A 127 -8.83 15.28 6.35
C LEU A 127 -8.33 15.74 7.73
N LEU A 128 -7.01 15.90 7.88
CA LEU A 128 -6.40 16.41 9.11
C LEU A 128 -6.88 17.83 9.42
N PHE A 129 -6.86 18.74 8.43
CA PHE A 129 -7.37 20.09 8.59
C PHE A 129 -8.86 20.13 8.90
N TRP A 130 -9.65 19.31 8.21
CA TRP A 130 -11.08 19.20 8.49
C TRP A 130 -11.35 18.73 9.93
N TRP A 131 -10.62 17.71 10.39
CA TRP A 131 -10.71 17.23 11.77
C TRP A 131 -10.30 18.31 12.78
N LEU A 132 -9.21 19.04 12.53
CA LEU A 132 -8.71 20.11 13.39
C LEU A 132 -9.74 21.25 13.49
N LEU A 133 -10.27 21.70 12.36
CA LEU A 133 -11.30 22.76 12.31
C LEU A 133 -12.58 22.32 13.01
N SER A 134 -13.02 21.08 12.83
CA SER A 134 -14.18 20.51 13.52
C SER A 134 -13.99 20.46 15.03
N SER A 135 -12.77 20.16 15.49
CA SER A 135 -12.41 20.16 16.92
C SER A 135 -12.41 21.56 17.51
N MET A 136 -12.03 22.58 16.74
CA MET A 136 -12.01 23.99 17.19
C MET A 136 -13.43 24.58 17.25
N GLN A 137 -14.36 24.20 16.38
CA GLN A 137 -15.74 24.68 16.38
C GLN A 137 -16.55 24.21 17.59
N GLY A 138 -16.19 23.09 18.22
CA GLY A 138 -16.85 22.59 19.45
C GLY A 138 -16.49 23.36 20.71
N GLY A 139 -15.42 24.15 20.72
CA GLY A 139 -14.93 24.92 21.89
C GLY A 139 -15.40 26.38 21.97
N GLY A 140 -15.82 26.96 20.85
CA GLY A 140 -16.10 28.41 20.77
C GLY A 140 -17.34 28.88 21.53
N SER A 141 -18.33 27.99 21.76
CA SER A 141 -19.55 28.38 22.49
C SER A 141 -19.37 28.55 24.00
N LYS A 142 -18.36 27.90 24.59
CA LYS A 142 -18.08 28.03 26.02
C LYS A 142 -17.30 29.30 26.38
N VAL A 143 -16.49 29.82 25.48
CA VAL A 143 -15.69 31.02 25.73
C VAL A 143 -16.55 32.27 25.64
N MET A 144 -17.60 32.30 24.80
CA MET A 144 -18.53 33.42 24.73
C MET A 144 -19.51 33.54 25.94
N GLN A 145 -19.65 32.47 26.73
CA GLN A 145 -20.51 32.49 27.91
C GLN A 145 -19.86 33.18 29.11
N PHE A 146 -18.54 33.35 29.14
CA PHE A 146 -17.84 34.06 30.20
C PHE A 146 -17.89 35.59 30.08
N GLY A 147 -18.27 36.12 28.94
CA GLY A 147 -18.40 37.58 28.71
C GLY A 147 -19.73 38.17 29.11
N LYS A 148 -20.76 37.41 29.43
CA LYS A 148 -22.05 37.91 29.93
C LYS A 148 -22.02 38.07 31.45
N SER A 149 -21.29 39.04 31.91
CA SER A 149 -21.46 39.60 33.27
C SER A 149 -22.90 40.07 33.42
N LYS A 150 -23.65 39.44 34.34
CA LYS A 150 -24.97 39.95 34.78
C LYS A 150 -24.73 41.22 35.56
N ALA A 151 -24.77 42.37 34.89
CA ALA A 151 -24.90 43.65 35.56
C ALA A 151 -26.28 43.70 36.26
N LYS A 152 -26.29 43.51 37.57
CA LYS A 152 -27.47 43.69 38.42
C LYS A 152 -27.68 45.18 38.60
N LEU A 153 -28.66 45.72 37.92
CA LEU A 153 -29.12 47.07 38.17
C LEU A 153 -29.69 47.13 39.61
N VAL A 154 -28.99 47.81 40.48
CA VAL A 154 -29.50 48.16 41.81
C VAL A 154 -30.39 49.41 41.64
N ASN A 155 -31.70 49.24 41.71
CA ASN A 155 -32.65 50.34 41.86
C ASN A 155 -32.45 50.92 43.26
N LYS A 156 -32.03 52.14 43.26
CA LYS A 156 -32.02 53.01 44.47
C LYS A 156 -33.35 53.74 44.52
N GLU A 157 -34.26 53.21 45.32
CA GLU A 157 -35.44 53.94 45.70
C GLU A 157 -35.08 54.86 46.92
N THR A 158 -35.44 56.14 46.79
CA THR A 158 -35.59 57.05 47.90
C THR A 158 -37.01 57.50 47.91
#